data_8fb99b7e61b2ce6650fae46fad51f4e8
#
_entry.id   8fb99b7e61b2ce6650fae46fad51f4e8
#
_cell.length_a   1.000
_cell.length_b   1.000
_cell.length_c   1.000
_cell.angle_alpha   90.00
_cell.angle_beta   90.00
_cell.angle_gamma   90.00
#
_symmetry.space_group_name_H-M   'P 1'
#
loop_
_entity.id
_entity.type
_entity.pdbx_description
1 polymer ?
#
loop_
_entity_poly.entity_id
_entity_poly.type
_entity_poly.pdbx_seq_one_letter_code
_entity_poly.pdbx_strand_id
1 'polypeptide(L)'
;MMDATKYHVGYYPPPVEPGHVYEWPQKDHIEKAPAWCSVDLRDGNQSLIVPMNLEEKLEFYDMLIRIGFKEIEVGFPAASETEYDFLRALIDGNRIPNDVTVQVLTQCRDHIIRKTFEAVKGAPRAIIHFYNSTSVAQREQVFKKSKEEIKQIAVDGAKLVKKLSEEYEGNFLFEYSPESFTGTEPEYAVEVCNAVLDVMQPTPDRPMIINLPVTVEMSMPHIYANQIEWCSKHLKYRDSVILSTHPHNDRGCGVADAELAVLAGAQRIECCLFGNGERTGNVDAITLAMNMYSHGVDPHLDFSNMPAICETYERVTRMHVYERSPYAGSLVFAAFSGSHQDAIAKAVSYTHL
;
A
#
# COMPACT_ATOMS: atom_id res chain seq x y z
N MET A 1 19.42 -16.85 -26.48
CA MET A 1 18.19 -16.34 -27.11
C MET A 1 17.05 -16.41 -26.12
N MET A 2 16.25 -15.36 -26.01
CA MET A 2 15.05 -15.36 -25.15
C MET A 2 14.03 -16.35 -25.72
N ASP A 3 13.38 -17.12 -24.84
CA ASP A 3 12.39 -18.13 -25.23
C ASP A 3 11.14 -17.93 -24.36
N ALA A 4 10.12 -17.31 -24.94
CA ALA A 4 8.86 -17.01 -24.24
C ALA A 4 8.01 -18.26 -23.97
N THR A 5 8.28 -19.39 -24.69
CA THR A 5 7.51 -20.62 -24.45
C THR A 5 7.76 -21.28 -23.12
N LYS A 6 8.81 -20.84 -22.41
CA LYS A 6 9.10 -21.29 -21.03
C LYS A 6 8.17 -20.69 -19.99
N TYR A 7 7.45 -19.62 -20.34
CA TYR A 7 6.57 -18.92 -19.44
C TYR A 7 5.11 -19.24 -19.73
N HIS A 8 4.32 -19.34 -18.70
CA HIS A 8 2.88 -19.52 -18.79
C HIS A 8 2.17 -18.57 -17.83
N VAL A 9 0.90 -18.38 -18.06
CA VAL A 9 0.07 -17.51 -17.23
C VAL A 9 0.04 -18.03 -15.80
N GLY A 10 0.46 -17.19 -14.85
CA GLY A 10 0.57 -17.53 -13.43
C GLY A 10 -0.39 -16.75 -12.52
N TYR A 11 -1.44 -16.14 -13.08
CA TYR A 11 -2.44 -15.38 -12.35
C TYR A 11 -3.81 -16.06 -12.43
N TYR A 12 -4.71 -15.66 -11.52
CA TYR A 12 -6.05 -16.21 -11.39
C TYR A 12 -7.10 -15.11 -11.63
N PRO A 13 -7.78 -15.11 -12.80
CA PRO A 13 -8.91 -14.19 -13.00
C PRO A 13 -10.07 -14.57 -12.06
N PRO A 14 -10.92 -13.60 -11.69
CA PRO A 14 -12.11 -13.91 -10.89
C PRO A 14 -13.05 -14.88 -11.61
N PRO A 15 -13.69 -15.80 -10.89
CA PRO A 15 -14.69 -16.71 -11.47
C PRO A 15 -16.00 -15.96 -11.69
N VAL A 16 -16.24 -15.53 -12.92
CA VAL A 16 -17.44 -14.83 -13.31
C VAL A 16 -18.21 -15.60 -14.38
N GLU A 17 -19.55 -15.48 -14.37
CA GLU A 17 -20.39 -16.10 -15.39
C GLU A 17 -20.13 -15.47 -16.77
N PRO A 18 -20.31 -16.25 -17.85
CA PRO A 18 -20.22 -15.73 -19.20
C PRO A 18 -21.15 -14.52 -19.43
N GLY A 19 -20.59 -13.44 -19.97
CA GLY A 19 -21.33 -12.19 -20.18
C GLY A 19 -21.39 -11.26 -18.98
N HIS A 20 -20.67 -11.56 -17.90
CA HIS A 20 -20.52 -10.64 -16.76
C HIS A 20 -19.92 -9.30 -17.23
N VAL A 21 -20.50 -8.20 -16.77
CA VAL A 21 -20.04 -6.84 -17.04
C VAL A 21 -19.57 -6.21 -15.73
N TYR A 22 -18.31 -5.81 -15.69
CA TYR A 22 -17.74 -5.07 -14.58
C TYR A 22 -18.24 -3.63 -14.57
N GLU A 23 -18.36 -3.04 -13.39
CA GLU A 23 -18.82 -1.65 -13.20
C GLU A 23 -17.68 -0.65 -13.37
N TRP A 24 -16.46 -1.01 -12.95
CA TRP A 24 -15.33 -0.11 -12.98
C TRP A 24 -15.01 0.45 -14.38
N PRO A 25 -15.14 -0.30 -15.51
CA PRO A 25 -14.88 0.24 -16.85
C PRO A 25 -15.94 1.23 -17.34
N GLN A 26 -17.04 1.37 -16.61
CA GLN A 26 -18.10 2.36 -16.93
C GLN A 26 -17.77 3.75 -16.36
N LYS A 27 -16.77 3.85 -15.50
CA LYS A 27 -16.28 5.10 -14.91
C LYS A 27 -15.15 5.64 -15.75
N ASP A 28 -15.16 6.93 -16.03
CA ASP A 28 -14.17 7.59 -16.87
C ASP A 28 -12.99 8.21 -16.06
N HIS A 29 -13.19 8.44 -14.76
CA HIS A 29 -12.15 8.98 -13.87
C HIS A 29 -12.43 8.64 -12.39
N ILE A 30 -11.45 8.88 -11.54
CA ILE A 30 -11.58 8.81 -10.09
C ILE A 30 -12.27 10.09 -9.60
N GLU A 31 -13.39 9.97 -8.92
CA GLU A 31 -14.16 11.10 -8.41
C GLU A 31 -13.73 11.56 -7.01
N LYS A 32 -13.12 10.68 -6.24
CA LYS A 32 -12.71 10.92 -4.86
C LYS A 32 -11.36 10.27 -4.57
N ALA A 33 -10.46 11.04 -3.97
CA ALA A 33 -9.17 10.50 -3.53
C ALA A 33 -9.36 9.38 -2.48
N PRO A 34 -8.53 8.31 -2.56
CA PRO A 34 -8.48 7.29 -1.54
C PRO A 34 -7.81 7.80 -0.26
N ALA A 35 -7.91 7.06 0.83
CA ALA A 35 -7.01 7.22 1.96
C ALA A 35 -5.59 6.79 1.56
N TRP A 36 -4.59 7.55 2.00
CA TRP A 36 -3.19 7.31 1.67
C TRP A 36 -2.43 6.77 2.88
N CYS A 37 -1.76 5.64 2.70
CA CYS A 37 -0.80 5.14 3.67
C CYS A 37 0.60 5.14 3.06
N SER A 38 1.52 5.91 3.62
CA SER A 38 2.92 5.79 3.23
C SER A 38 3.52 4.53 3.84
N VAL A 39 4.15 3.71 3.00
CA VAL A 39 4.96 2.56 3.44
C VAL A 39 6.46 2.79 3.23
N ASP A 40 6.88 4.02 2.99
CA ASP A 40 8.27 4.41 2.77
C ASP A 40 9.19 3.97 3.92
N LEU A 41 8.74 4.12 5.17
CA LEU A 41 9.55 3.84 6.36
C LEU A 41 9.62 2.36 6.74
N ARG A 42 8.79 1.51 6.11
CA ARG A 42 8.85 0.05 6.26
C ARG A 42 9.32 -0.59 4.96
N ASP A 43 8.46 -0.70 3.95
CA ASP A 43 8.73 -1.40 2.69
C ASP A 43 9.79 -0.67 1.84
N GLY A 44 9.67 0.64 1.75
CA GLY A 44 10.67 1.49 1.11
C GLY A 44 12.03 1.40 1.79
N ASN A 45 12.07 1.49 3.13
CA ASN A 45 13.32 1.45 3.89
C ASN A 45 14.01 0.09 3.84
N GLN A 46 13.25 -1.02 3.92
CA GLN A 46 13.84 -2.35 3.89
C GLN A 46 14.52 -2.69 2.55
N SER A 47 14.13 -2.01 1.48
CA SER A 47 14.67 -2.22 0.13
C SER A 47 15.95 -1.40 -0.14
N LEU A 48 16.31 -0.47 0.75
CA LEU A 48 17.50 0.38 0.57
C LEU A 48 18.78 -0.43 0.80
N ILE A 49 19.79 -0.17 -0.04
CA ILE A 49 21.15 -0.76 0.13
C ILE A 49 21.72 -0.37 1.51
N VAL A 50 21.50 0.89 1.91
CA VAL A 50 21.83 1.39 3.24
C VAL A 50 20.52 1.90 3.85
N PRO A 51 19.87 1.12 4.72
CA PRO A 51 18.67 1.56 5.40
C PRO A 51 18.88 2.85 6.19
N MET A 52 17.83 3.65 6.30
CA MET A 52 17.85 4.89 7.08
C MET A 52 18.14 4.59 8.56
N ASN A 53 18.99 5.41 9.15
CA ASN A 53 19.17 5.42 10.59
C ASN A 53 18.00 6.12 11.30
N LEU A 54 18.02 6.14 12.64
CA LEU A 54 16.94 6.72 13.44
C LEU A 54 16.67 8.20 13.10
N GLU A 55 17.71 9.02 12.97
CA GLU A 55 17.56 10.45 12.68
C GLU A 55 16.98 10.67 11.27
N GLU A 56 17.45 9.92 10.29
CA GLU A 56 16.94 9.96 8.92
C GLU A 56 15.46 9.50 8.84
N LYS A 57 15.09 8.44 9.57
CA LYS A 57 13.69 7.99 9.67
C LYS A 57 12.80 9.05 10.31
N LEU A 58 13.25 9.71 11.35
CA LEU A 58 12.51 10.80 12.02
C LEU A 58 12.31 11.99 11.08
N GLU A 59 13.33 12.37 10.34
CA GLU A 59 13.26 13.45 9.35
C GLU A 59 12.29 13.10 8.21
N PHE A 60 12.36 11.87 7.70
CA PHE A 60 11.47 11.39 6.65
C PHE A 60 10.01 11.33 7.15
N TYR A 61 9.79 10.87 8.36
CA TYR A 61 8.48 10.88 9.01
C TYR A 61 7.89 12.28 9.09
N ASP A 62 8.67 13.27 9.53
CA ASP A 62 8.25 14.66 9.59
C ASP A 62 7.92 15.24 8.20
N MET A 63 8.64 14.79 7.15
CA MET A 63 8.35 15.17 5.77
C MET A 63 7.00 14.57 5.31
N LEU A 64 6.73 13.31 5.58
CA LEU A 64 5.45 12.66 5.23
C LEU A 64 4.26 13.35 5.89
N ILE A 65 4.40 13.77 7.15
CA ILE A 65 3.38 14.57 7.85
C ILE A 65 3.15 15.91 7.16
N ARG A 66 4.23 16.62 6.77
CA ARG A 66 4.12 17.91 6.06
C ARG A 66 3.46 17.78 4.69
N ILE A 67 3.70 16.68 3.98
CA ILE A 67 3.02 16.35 2.71
C ILE A 67 1.52 16.11 2.95
N GLY A 68 1.12 15.63 4.12
CA GLY A 68 -0.29 15.43 4.46
C GLY A 68 -0.71 13.99 4.70
N PHE A 69 0.22 13.03 4.69
CA PHE A 69 -0.10 11.63 5.02
C PHE A 69 -0.71 11.52 6.41
N LYS A 70 -1.82 10.78 6.52
CA LYS A 70 -2.54 10.54 7.77
C LYS A 70 -2.38 9.11 8.29
N GLU A 71 -1.91 8.22 7.44
CA GLU A 71 -1.51 6.88 7.82
C GLU A 71 -0.07 6.62 7.33
N ILE A 72 0.79 6.14 8.21
CA ILE A 72 2.21 5.92 7.93
C ILE A 72 2.63 4.59 8.54
N GLU A 73 3.04 3.64 7.69
CA GLU A 73 3.61 2.38 8.15
C GLU A 73 5.07 2.60 8.56
N VAL A 74 5.31 2.62 9.85
CA VAL A 74 6.58 3.04 10.44
C VAL A 74 7.58 1.92 10.60
N GLY A 75 7.15 0.66 10.47
CA GLY A 75 8.08 -0.45 10.52
C GLY A 75 7.47 -1.80 10.89
N PHE A 76 8.36 -2.76 11.12
CA PHE A 76 8.06 -4.09 11.62
C PHE A 76 8.79 -4.27 12.97
N PRO A 77 8.22 -3.77 14.08
CA PRO A 77 8.93 -3.61 15.35
C PRO A 77 9.39 -4.94 15.98
N ALA A 78 8.78 -6.05 15.57
CA ALA A 78 9.21 -7.38 16.02
C ALA A 78 10.37 -7.97 15.19
N ALA A 79 10.73 -7.36 14.06
CA ALA A 79 11.77 -7.87 13.16
C ALA A 79 13.18 -7.47 13.59
N SER A 80 13.36 -6.26 14.15
CA SER A 80 14.66 -5.76 14.60
C SER A 80 14.54 -4.72 15.70
N GLU A 81 15.63 -4.54 16.43
CA GLU A 81 15.75 -3.52 17.49
C GLU A 81 15.62 -2.10 16.90
N THR A 82 16.23 -1.84 15.74
CA THR A 82 16.13 -0.53 15.06
C THR A 82 14.70 -0.15 14.73
N GLU A 83 13.89 -1.10 14.27
CA GLU A 83 12.49 -0.87 13.97
C GLU A 83 11.66 -0.63 15.25
N TYR A 84 11.99 -1.36 16.30
CA TYR A 84 11.40 -1.17 17.62
C TYR A 84 11.74 0.22 18.19
N ASP A 85 13.01 0.60 18.19
CA ASP A 85 13.50 1.87 18.73
C ASP A 85 12.94 3.08 17.98
N PHE A 86 12.79 2.99 16.67
CA PHE A 86 12.16 4.06 15.89
C PHE A 86 10.69 4.27 16.30
N LEU A 87 9.90 3.21 16.39
CA LEU A 87 8.52 3.31 16.85
C LEU A 87 8.44 3.89 18.26
N ARG A 88 9.32 3.43 19.18
CA ARG A 88 9.37 3.98 20.54
C ARG A 88 9.79 5.45 20.55
N ALA A 89 10.73 5.85 19.71
CA ALA A 89 11.12 7.27 19.60
C ALA A 89 9.95 8.16 19.15
N LEU A 90 9.07 7.67 18.28
CA LEU A 90 7.85 8.40 17.90
C LEU A 90 6.85 8.50 19.06
N ILE A 91 6.63 7.41 19.79
CA ILE A 91 5.65 7.34 20.88
C ILE A 91 6.16 8.10 22.12
N ASP A 92 7.34 7.74 22.61
CA ASP A 92 7.90 8.30 23.84
C ASP A 92 8.31 9.78 23.68
N GLY A 93 8.69 10.16 22.44
CA GLY A 93 8.96 11.53 22.05
C GLY A 93 7.73 12.38 21.76
N ASN A 94 6.51 11.80 21.85
CA ASN A 94 5.24 12.48 21.58
C ASN A 94 5.19 13.12 20.17
N ARG A 95 5.75 12.42 19.18
CA ARG A 95 5.93 12.91 17.79
C ARG A 95 4.76 12.57 16.85
N ILE A 96 3.79 11.78 17.31
CA ILE A 96 2.64 11.36 16.52
C ILE A 96 1.52 12.39 16.67
N PRO A 97 1.17 13.17 15.62
CA PRO A 97 0.05 14.10 15.69
C PRO A 97 -1.29 13.38 15.93
N ASN A 98 -2.25 14.09 16.52
CA ASN A 98 -3.56 13.53 16.87
C ASN A 98 -4.37 13.04 15.66
N ASP A 99 -4.08 13.56 14.47
CA ASP A 99 -4.75 13.22 13.21
C ASP A 99 -3.95 12.24 12.35
N VAL A 100 -2.82 11.75 12.86
CA VAL A 100 -1.98 10.73 12.21
C VAL A 100 -2.10 9.40 12.93
N THR A 101 -2.19 8.33 12.15
CA THR A 101 -2.20 6.94 12.64
C THR A 101 -0.92 6.25 12.19
N VAL A 102 -0.15 5.72 13.12
CA VAL A 102 0.99 4.87 12.78
C VAL A 102 0.51 3.46 12.47
N GLN A 103 1.07 2.85 11.45
CA GLN A 103 0.84 1.45 11.10
C GLN A 103 2.08 0.63 11.42
N VAL A 104 1.90 -0.59 11.90
CA VAL A 104 2.99 -1.53 12.18
C VAL A 104 2.67 -2.89 11.62
N LEU A 105 3.65 -3.48 10.92
CA LEU A 105 3.53 -4.79 10.33
C LEU A 105 3.80 -5.90 11.36
N THR A 106 3.04 -7.00 11.27
CA THR A 106 3.27 -8.21 12.06
C THR A 106 2.86 -9.46 11.30
N GLN A 107 3.63 -10.53 11.41
CA GLN A 107 3.24 -11.83 10.85
C GLN A 107 2.23 -12.52 11.78
N CYS A 108 1.36 -13.38 11.23
CA CYS A 108 0.45 -14.24 11.99
C CYS A 108 1.21 -15.35 12.76
N ARG A 109 2.06 -14.93 13.72
CA ARG A 109 2.83 -15.80 14.63
C ARG A 109 2.72 -15.25 16.04
N ASP A 110 2.46 -16.13 17.01
CA ASP A 110 2.17 -15.74 18.40
C ASP A 110 3.19 -14.75 18.98
N HIS A 111 4.47 -15.11 19.00
CA HIS A 111 5.52 -14.29 19.61
C HIS A 111 5.74 -12.95 18.86
N ILE A 112 5.52 -12.92 17.55
CA ILE A 112 5.65 -11.72 16.72
C ILE A 112 4.51 -10.75 17.05
N ILE A 113 3.26 -11.23 17.07
CA ILE A 113 2.09 -10.42 17.40
C ILE A 113 2.22 -9.82 18.81
N ARG A 114 2.63 -10.63 19.82
CA ARG A 114 2.83 -10.15 21.20
C ARG A 114 3.88 -9.05 21.28
N LYS A 115 5.01 -9.23 20.57
CA LYS A 115 6.06 -8.20 20.53
C LYS A 115 5.57 -6.91 19.85
N THR A 116 4.72 -7.02 18.85
CA THR A 116 4.12 -5.86 18.19
C THR A 116 3.22 -5.07 19.15
N PHE A 117 2.34 -5.75 19.92
CA PHE A 117 1.51 -5.06 20.92
C PHE A 117 2.32 -4.43 22.05
N GLU A 118 3.41 -5.06 22.47
CA GLU A 118 4.36 -4.45 23.40
C GLU A 118 4.96 -3.16 22.84
N ALA A 119 5.35 -3.18 21.55
CA ALA A 119 6.00 -2.05 20.89
C ALA A 119 5.07 -0.84 20.70
N VAL A 120 3.77 -1.04 20.41
CA VAL A 120 2.80 0.04 20.17
C VAL A 120 2.18 0.61 21.45
N LYS A 121 2.53 0.09 22.61
CA LYS A 121 1.98 0.57 23.88
C LYS A 121 2.19 2.08 24.06
N GLY A 122 1.10 2.80 24.31
CA GLY A 122 1.11 4.25 24.49
C GLY A 122 0.99 5.06 23.19
N ALA A 123 0.88 4.41 22.01
CA ALA A 123 0.58 5.12 20.77
C ALA A 123 -0.83 5.74 20.83
N PRO A 124 -1.01 7.00 20.40
CA PRO A 124 -2.34 7.64 20.39
C PRO A 124 -3.36 6.88 19.55
N ARG A 125 -2.91 6.34 18.41
CA ARG A 125 -3.67 5.50 17.49
C ARG A 125 -2.70 4.64 16.67
N ALA A 126 -3.00 3.34 16.53
CA ALA A 126 -2.18 2.44 15.75
C ALA A 126 -3.02 1.47 14.91
N ILE A 127 -2.59 1.22 13.67
CA ILE A 127 -3.06 0.12 12.84
C ILE A 127 -2.14 -1.06 13.07
N ILE A 128 -2.70 -2.19 13.49
CA ILE A 128 -2.00 -3.47 13.58
C ILE A 128 -2.23 -4.20 12.27
N HIS A 129 -1.24 -4.17 11.39
CA HIS A 129 -1.26 -4.82 10.08
C HIS A 129 -0.71 -6.23 10.20
N PHE A 130 -1.57 -7.23 10.23
CA PHE A 130 -1.17 -8.63 10.31
C PHE A 130 -1.38 -9.35 8.98
N TYR A 131 -0.49 -10.29 8.67
CA TYR A 131 -0.51 -10.99 7.39
C TYR A 131 -0.01 -12.43 7.47
N ASN A 132 -0.38 -13.21 6.48
CA ASN A 132 0.26 -14.47 6.12
C ASN A 132 0.11 -14.71 4.61
N SER A 133 1.07 -15.45 4.04
CA SER A 133 1.06 -15.73 2.60
C SER A 133 0.02 -16.77 2.24
N THR A 134 -0.70 -16.53 1.13
CA THR A 134 -1.84 -17.35 0.69
C THR A 134 -1.66 -17.94 -0.71
N SER A 135 -0.65 -17.50 -1.48
CA SER A 135 -0.47 -17.92 -2.87
C SER A 135 -0.22 -19.41 -3.06
N VAL A 136 -0.54 -19.90 -4.23
CA VAL A 136 -0.29 -21.30 -4.64
C VAL A 136 1.17 -21.67 -4.43
N ALA A 137 2.09 -20.86 -4.95
CA ALA A 137 3.53 -21.12 -4.83
C ALA A 137 4.00 -21.20 -3.37
N GLN A 138 3.50 -20.30 -2.51
CA GLN A 138 3.86 -20.30 -1.09
C GLN A 138 3.28 -21.54 -0.37
N ARG A 139 2.02 -21.86 -0.62
CA ARG A 139 1.38 -23.03 0.00
C ARG A 139 2.08 -24.33 -0.37
N GLU A 140 2.34 -24.55 -1.67
CA GLU A 140 2.83 -25.83 -2.18
C GLU A 140 4.34 -26.01 -2.03
N GLN A 141 5.11 -24.96 -2.27
CA GLN A 141 6.58 -25.07 -2.37
C GLN A 141 7.29 -24.64 -1.09
N VAL A 142 6.78 -23.62 -0.38
CA VAL A 142 7.45 -23.05 0.80
C VAL A 142 6.91 -23.69 2.08
N PHE A 143 5.61 -23.54 2.33
CA PHE A 143 5.01 -24.04 3.59
C PHE A 143 4.64 -25.52 3.51
N LYS A 144 4.37 -26.04 2.31
CA LYS A 144 3.87 -27.41 2.09
C LYS A 144 2.62 -27.69 2.93
N LYS A 145 1.68 -26.75 2.88
CA LYS A 145 0.43 -26.76 3.65
C LYS A 145 -0.79 -26.68 2.76
N SER A 146 -1.87 -27.30 3.22
CA SER A 146 -3.18 -27.22 2.59
C SER A 146 -3.79 -25.81 2.72
N LYS A 147 -4.79 -25.49 1.91
CA LYS A 147 -5.58 -24.25 2.02
C LYS A 147 -6.15 -24.07 3.42
N GLU A 148 -6.68 -25.14 4.01
CA GLU A 148 -7.26 -25.10 5.35
C GLU A 148 -6.22 -24.76 6.43
N GLU A 149 -5.03 -25.36 6.37
CA GLU A 149 -3.94 -25.05 7.32
C GLU A 149 -3.45 -23.60 7.19
N ILE A 150 -3.37 -23.06 5.96
CA ILE A 150 -2.99 -21.66 5.73
C ILE A 150 -4.07 -20.71 6.24
N LYS A 151 -5.35 -21.01 5.97
CA LYS A 151 -6.49 -20.24 6.50
C LYS A 151 -6.50 -20.25 8.03
N GLN A 152 -6.17 -21.40 8.65
CA GLN A 152 -6.12 -21.50 10.10
C GLN A 152 -5.03 -20.60 10.71
N ILE A 153 -3.89 -20.41 10.04
CA ILE A 153 -2.86 -19.45 10.48
C ILE A 153 -3.43 -18.03 10.55
N ALA A 154 -4.19 -17.61 9.54
CA ALA A 154 -4.85 -16.29 9.52
C ALA A 154 -5.87 -16.15 10.67
N VAL A 155 -6.70 -17.17 10.86
CA VAL A 155 -7.73 -17.22 11.91
C VAL A 155 -7.11 -17.17 13.31
N ASP A 156 -6.05 -17.93 13.56
CA ASP A 156 -5.35 -17.94 14.84
C ASP A 156 -4.65 -16.60 15.10
N GLY A 157 -4.05 -16.01 14.06
CA GLY A 157 -3.50 -14.66 14.12
C GLY A 157 -4.56 -13.61 14.49
N ALA A 158 -5.71 -13.64 13.80
CA ALA A 158 -6.83 -12.74 14.07
C ALA A 158 -7.38 -12.88 15.51
N LYS A 159 -7.54 -14.13 16.00
CA LYS A 159 -7.96 -14.37 17.39
C LYS A 159 -6.98 -13.79 18.40
N LEU A 160 -5.69 -13.95 18.17
CA LEU A 160 -4.67 -13.40 19.06
C LEU A 160 -4.64 -11.89 19.02
N VAL A 161 -4.70 -11.28 17.81
CA VAL A 161 -4.76 -9.81 17.65
C VAL A 161 -5.97 -9.26 18.38
N LYS A 162 -7.16 -9.84 18.18
CA LYS A 162 -8.39 -9.42 18.88
C LYS A 162 -8.23 -9.52 20.41
N LYS A 163 -7.76 -10.66 20.90
CA LYS A 163 -7.52 -10.88 22.35
C LYS A 163 -6.58 -9.83 22.92
N LEU A 164 -5.44 -9.59 22.29
CA LEU A 164 -4.46 -8.61 22.79
C LEU A 164 -4.98 -7.18 22.72
N SER A 165 -5.79 -6.84 21.72
CA SER A 165 -6.42 -5.52 21.65
C SER A 165 -7.43 -5.25 22.78
N GLU A 166 -7.93 -6.28 23.43
CA GLU A 166 -8.78 -6.20 24.63
C GLU A 166 -7.95 -6.14 25.93
N GLU A 167 -6.73 -6.71 25.90
CA GLU A 167 -5.81 -6.75 27.03
C GLU A 167 -4.94 -5.50 27.16
N TYR A 168 -4.59 -4.89 26.01
CA TYR A 168 -3.75 -3.68 25.97
C TYR A 168 -4.62 -2.42 25.86
N GLU A 169 -4.31 -1.43 26.67
CA GLU A 169 -4.93 -0.13 26.55
C GLU A 169 -4.41 0.59 25.30
N GLY A 170 -5.31 1.06 24.43
CA GLY A 170 -4.97 1.77 23.20
C GLY A 170 -6.12 1.91 22.22
N ASN A 171 -5.95 2.79 21.24
CA ASN A 171 -6.87 2.95 20.12
C ASN A 171 -6.33 2.19 18.90
N PHE A 172 -6.77 0.93 18.75
CA PHE A 172 -6.29 0.04 17.71
C PHE A 172 -7.29 -0.07 16.56
N LEU A 173 -6.78 0.06 15.35
CA LEU A 173 -7.41 -0.35 14.09
C LEU A 173 -6.67 -1.59 13.58
N PHE A 174 -7.32 -2.33 12.67
CA PHE A 174 -6.77 -3.60 12.20
C PHE A 174 -6.74 -3.64 10.69
N GLU A 175 -5.64 -4.20 10.18
CA GLU A 175 -5.48 -4.50 8.77
C GLU A 175 -5.06 -5.96 8.61
N TYR A 176 -5.67 -6.65 7.65
CA TYR A 176 -5.25 -7.99 7.25
C TYR A 176 -4.89 -8.03 5.77
N SER A 177 -3.75 -8.65 5.44
CA SER A 177 -3.32 -8.91 4.07
C SER A 177 -3.18 -10.41 3.82
N PRO A 178 -3.91 -10.99 2.84
CA PRO A 178 -3.55 -12.27 2.23
C PRO A 178 -2.34 -12.03 1.31
N GLU A 179 -1.13 -12.07 1.87
CA GLU A 179 0.10 -11.76 1.13
C GLU A 179 0.22 -12.62 -0.13
N SER A 180 0.81 -12.05 -1.19
CA SER A 180 0.86 -12.63 -2.52
C SER A 180 -0.53 -12.88 -3.13
N PHE A 181 -1.45 -11.93 -2.90
CA PHE A 181 -2.83 -12.01 -3.39
C PHE A 181 -2.91 -12.26 -4.90
N THR A 182 -2.08 -11.61 -5.73
CA THR A 182 -2.07 -11.78 -7.19
C THR A 182 -1.67 -13.18 -7.65
N GLY A 183 -1.02 -13.97 -6.79
CA GLY A 183 -0.71 -15.39 -6.99
C GLY A 183 -1.65 -16.34 -6.23
N THR A 184 -2.77 -15.83 -5.71
CA THR A 184 -3.78 -16.56 -4.95
C THR A 184 -5.07 -16.63 -5.76
N GLU A 185 -5.77 -17.75 -5.72
CA GLU A 185 -7.11 -17.86 -6.32
C GLU A 185 -8.06 -16.89 -5.61
N PRO A 186 -8.82 -16.03 -6.34
CA PRO A 186 -9.66 -14.99 -5.73
C PRO A 186 -10.68 -15.54 -4.74
N GLU A 187 -11.28 -16.70 -5.03
CA GLU A 187 -12.24 -17.36 -4.13
C GLU A 187 -11.59 -17.75 -2.81
N TYR A 188 -10.36 -18.26 -2.88
CA TYR A 188 -9.64 -18.65 -1.68
C TYR A 188 -9.16 -17.42 -0.89
N ALA A 189 -8.71 -16.36 -1.56
CA ALA A 189 -8.38 -15.10 -0.90
C ALA A 189 -9.58 -14.53 -0.12
N VAL A 190 -10.76 -14.49 -0.75
CA VAL A 190 -12.02 -14.06 -0.10
C VAL A 190 -12.42 -15.01 1.02
N GLU A 191 -12.26 -16.32 0.87
CA GLU A 191 -12.53 -17.29 1.94
C GLU A 191 -11.69 -17.00 3.18
N VAL A 192 -10.38 -16.76 3.01
CA VAL A 192 -9.47 -16.44 4.12
C VAL A 192 -9.82 -15.09 4.74
N CYS A 193 -10.02 -14.05 3.93
CA CYS A 193 -10.43 -12.73 4.42
C CYS A 193 -11.75 -12.80 5.21
N ASN A 194 -12.74 -13.52 4.71
CA ASN A 194 -14.02 -13.70 5.39
C ASN A 194 -13.88 -14.46 6.71
N ALA A 195 -13.00 -15.47 6.78
CA ALA A 195 -12.71 -16.17 8.03
C ALA A 195 -12.04 -15.24 9.07
N VAL A 196 -11.16 -14.35 8.65
CA VAL A 196 -10.58 -13.30 9.51
C VAL A 196 -11.66 -12.31 9.95
N LEU A 197 -12.48 -11.82 9.03
CA LEU A 197 -13.58 -10.89 9.33
C LEU A 197 -14.60 -11.49 10.30
N ASP A 198 -14.92 -12.79 10.19
CA ASP A 198 -15.80 -13.48 11.12
C ASP A 198 -15.23 -13.52 12.56
N VAL A 199 -13.91 -13.54 12.72
CA VAL A 199 -13.26 -13.41 14.03
C VAL A 199 -13.28 -11.97 14.53
N MET A 200 -12.89 -11.02 13.68
CA MET A 200 -12.71 -9.61 14.06
C MET A 200 -14.05 -8.89 14.26
N GLN A 201 -15.07 -9.24 13.48
CA GLN A 201 -16.43 -8.68 13.54
C GLN A 201 -16.44 -7.15 13.47
N PRO A 202 -15.93 -6.57 12.36
CA PRO A 202 -15.91 -5.11 12.21
C PRO A 202 -17.33 -4.54 12.16
N THR A 203 -17.46 -3.28 12.55
CA THR A 203 -18.69 -2.49 12.48
C THR A 203 -18.41 -1.18 11.74
N PRO A 204 -19.44 -0.45 11.24
CA PRO A 204 -19.22 0.85 10.61
C PRO A 204 -18.45 1.85 11.49
N ASP A 205 -18.62 1.80 12.80
CA ASP A 205 -17.92 2.66 13.76
C ASP A 205 -16.48 2.17 14.07
N ARG A 206 -16.19 0.91 13.80
CA ARG A 206 -14.88 0.28 13.98
C ARG A 206 -14.55 -0.58 12.75
N PRO A 207 -14.29 0.06 11.62
CA PRO A 207 -14.01 -0.66 10.38
C PRO A 207 -12.68 -1.40 10.45
N MET A 208 -12.54 -2.42 9.61
CA MET A 208 -11.30 -3.16 9.41
C MET A 208 -10.79 -2.96 7.99
N ILE A 209 -9.49 -2.87 7.83
CA ILE A 209 -8.85 -2.79 6.52
C ILE A 209 -8.58 -4.22 6.03
N ILE A 210 -9.03 -4.51 4.80
CA ILE A 210 -8.61 -5.67 4.02
C ILE A 210 -7.74 -5.16 2.88
N ASN A 211 -6.47 -5.49 2.91
CA ASN A 211 -5.51 -5.07 1.91
C ASN A 211 -5.20 -6.22 0.95
N LEU A 212 -5.39 -6.00 -0.34
CA LEU A 212 -5.17 -6.99 -1.39
C LEU A 212 -3.90 -6.62 -2.18
N PRO A 213 -2.70 -7.11 -1.76
CA PRO A 213 -1.45 -6.60 -2.30
C PRO A 213 -1.11 -7.22 -3.67
N VAL A 214 -0.67 -6.36 -4.60
CA VAL A 214 0.08 -6.78 -5.79
C VAL A 214 1.52 -7.06 -5.38
N THR A 215 1.74 -8.12 -4.60
CA THR A 215 3.08 -8.48 -4.11
C THR A 215 4.05 -8.68 -5.26
N VAL A 216 3.56 -9.20 -6.38
CA VAL A 216 4.24 -9.22 -7.68
C VAL A 216 3.19 -8.92 -8.75
N GLU A 217 3.49 -8.04 -9.69
CA GLU A 217 2.64 -7.80 -10.86
C GLU A 217 2.65 -9.03 -11.78
N MET A 218 1.64 -9.89 -11.67
CA MET A 218 1.54 -11.15 -12.44
C MET A 218 0.65 -11.02 -13.67
N SER A 219 -0.15 -9.96 -13.78
CA SER A 219 -1.13 -9.77 -14.85
C SER A 219 -1.14 -8.32 -15.34
N MET A 220 -1.99 -8.04 -16.32
CA MET A 220 -2.27 -6.66 -16.74
C MET A 220 -3.20 -5.96 -15.74
N PRO A 221 -3.13 -4.63 -15.61
CA PRO A 221 -3.87 -3.87 -14.59
C PRO A 221 -5.39 -4.10 -14.56
N HIS A 222 -6.02 -4.30 -15.71
CA HIS A 222 -7.45 -4.57 -15.79
C HIS A 222 -7.85 -5.91 -15.15
N ILE A 223 -6.95 -6.91 -15.12
CA ILE A 223 -7.21 -8.17 -14.41
C ILE A 223 -7.22 -7.92 -12.90
N TYR A 224 -6.29 -7.12 -12.40
CA TYR A 224 -6.27 -6.73 -11.00
C TYR A 224 -7.52 -5.94 -10.62
N ALA A 225 -7.94 -4.98 -11.44
CA ALA A 225 -9.20 -4.26 -11.22
C ALA A 225 -10.41 -5.21 -11.16
N ASN A 226 -10.47 -6.20 -12.04
CA ASN A 226 -11.51 -7.23 -12.00
C ASN A 226 -11.48 -8.01 -10.68
N GLN A 227 -10.29 -8.36 -10.20
CA GLN A 227 -10.11 -9.04 -8.90
C GLN A 227 -10.61 -8.16 -7.75
N ILE A 228 -10.27 -6.87 -7.74
CA ILE A 228 -10.70 -5.90 -6.71
C ILE A 228 -12.23 -5.78 -6.69
N GLU A 229 -12.87 -5.55 -7.84
CA GLU A 229 -14.33 -5.43 -7.89
C GLU A 229 -15.03 -6.72 -7.44
N TRP A 230 -14.52 -7.86 -7.92
CA TRP A 230 -15.07 -9.15 -7.55
C TRP A 230 -14.93 -9.41 -6.04
N CYS A 231 -13.73 -9.22 -5.47
CA CYS A 231 -13.50 -9.39 -4.05
C CYS A 231 -14.37 -8.44 -3.22
N SER A 232 -14.47 -7.18 -3.63
CA SER A 232 -15.32 -6.19 -2.97
C SER A 232 -16.78 -6.66 -2.84
N LYS A 233 -17.31 -7.34 -3.86
CA LYS A 233 -18.69 -7.87 -3.86
C LYS A 233 -18.87 -9.16 -3.04
N HIS A 234 -17.78 -9.85 -2.69
CA HIS A 234 -17.83 -11.15 -2.00
C HIS A 234 -17.31 -11.11 -0.56
N LEU A 235 -16.72 -9.97 -0.14
CA LEU A 235 -16.32 -9.78 1.25
C LEU A 235 -17.54 -9.62 2.16
N LYS A 236 -17.56 -10.36 3.28
CA LYS A 236 -18.50 -10.14 4.36
C LYS A 236 -18.28 -8.78 5.03
N TYR A 237 -19.28 -8.31 5.73
CA TYR A 237 -19.19 -7.01 6.46
C TYR A 237 -18.77 -5.84 5.58
N ARG A 238 -19.13 -5.84 4.29
CA ARG A 238 -18.59 -4.90 3.28
C ARG A 238 -18.67 -3.43 3.71
N ASP A 239 -19.76 -3.02 4.37
CA ASP A 239 -19.97 -1.64 4.85
C ASP A 239 -19.06 -1.28 6.05
N SER A 240 -18.41 -2.27 6.62
CA SER A 240 -17.45 -2.16 7.73
C SER A 240 -16.03 -2.50 7.31
N VAL A 241 -15.77 -2.66 6.00
CA VAL A 241 -14.45 -2.98 5.45
C VAL A 241 -13.96 -1.82 4.60
N ILE A 242 -12.75 -1.34 4.91
CA ILE A 242 -11.98 -0.46 4.05
C ILE A 242 -11.14 -1.35 3.13
N LEU A 243 -11.44 -1.34 1.84
CA LEU A 243 -10.67 -2.10 0.86
C LEU A 243 -9.43 -1.33 0.46
N SER A 244 -8.27 -1.91 0.73
CA SER A 244 -6.95 -1.34 0.48
C SER A 244 -6.21 -2.11 -0.61
N THR A 245 -5.27 -1.44 -1.26
CA THR A 245 -4.35 -2.03 -2.23
C THR A 245 -2.92 -1.60 -1.95
N HIS A 246 -1.96 -2.47 -2.28
CA HIS A 246 -0.52 -2.26 -2.12
C HIS A 246 0.18 -2.74 -3.41
N PRO A 247 0.21 -1.91 -4.46
CA PRO A 247 0.82 -2.32 -5.71
C PRO A 247 2.33 -2.16 -5.72
N HIS A 248 3.03 -3.23 -6.18
CA HIS A 248 4.40 -3.14 -6.68
C HIS A 248 4.41 -2.82 -8.19
N ASN A 249 5.60 -2.66 -8.77
CA ASN A 249 5.80 -2.11 -10.11
C ASN A 249 6.64 -3.05 -11.00
N ASP A 250 6.52 -4.37 -10.83
CA ASP A 250 7.35 -5.38 -11.52
C ASP A 250 7.22 -5.33 -13.05
N ARG A 251 6.07 -4.90 -13.56
CA ARG A 251 5.78 -4.75 -15.00
C ARG A 251 5.78 -3.29 -15.46
N GLY A 252 6.08 -2.34 -14.57
CA GLY A 252 5.99 -0.91 -14.82
C GLY A 252 4.54 -0.39 -14.86
N CYS A 253 3.59 -1.08 -14.23
CA CYS A 253 2.18 -0.74 -14.25
C CYS A 253 1.59 -0.40 -12.87
N GLY A 254 2.42 -0.24 -11.84
CA GLY A 254 1.94 -0.03 -10.46
C GLY A 254 0.98 1.15 -10.30
N VAL A 255 1.21 2.27 -11.00
CA VAL A 255 0.28 3.40 -11.02
C VAL A 255 -1.05 3.01 -11.66
N ALA A 256 -1.02 2.29 -12.80
CA ALA A 256 -2.23 1.84 -13.47
C ALA A 256 -2.99 0.79 -12.64
N ASP A 257 -2.29 -0.11 -11.94
CA ASP A 257 -2.92 -1.05 -11.00
C ASP A 257 -3.67 -0.29 -9.91
N ALA A 258 -3.08 0.76 -9.33
CA ALA A 258 -3.70 1.58 -8.30
C ALA A 258 -4.90 2.39 -8.82
N GLU A 259 -4.76 3.08 -9.96
CA GLU A 259 -5.86 3.86 -10.56
C GLU A 259 -7.06 2.98 -10.86
N LEU A 260 -6.86 1.85 -11.53
CA LEU A 260 -7.94 0.94 -11.87
C LEU A 260 -8.53 0.24 -10.64
N ALA A 261 -7.71 -0.03 -9.61
CA ALA A 261 -8.21 -0.57 -8.34
C ALA A 261 -9.15 0.41 -7.62
N VAL A 262 -8.83 1.72 -7.64
CA VAL A 262 -9.72 2.75 -7.07
C VAL A 262 -11.03 2.82 -7.84
N LEU A 263 -11.00 2.80 -9.19
CA LEU A 263 -12.21 2.70 -10.00
C LEU A 263 -13.03 1.45 -9.66
N ALA A 264 -12.35 0.34 -9.37
CA ALA A 264 -12.95 -0.95 -8.99
C ALA A 264 -13.44 -1.03 -7.53
N GLY A 265 -13.26 0.04 -6.74
CA GLY A 265 -13.81 0.15 -5.40
C GLY A 265 -12.80 0.07 -4.25
N ALA A 266 -11.50 0.11 -4.52
CA ALA A 266 -10.49 0.31 -3.47
C ALA A 266 -10.64 1.73 -2.89
N GLN A 267 -10.55 1.83 -1.57
CA GLN A 267 -10.78 3.04 -0.80
C GLN A 267 -9.51 3.58 -0.15
N ARG A 268 -8.44 2.79 -0.17
CA ARG A 268 -7.16 3.09 0.46
C ARG A 268 -6.01 2.53 -0.37
N ILE A 269 -4.89 3.22 -0.36
CA ILE A 269 -3.68 2.81 -1.10
C ILE A 269 -2.46 2.92 -0.20
N GLU A 270 -1.67 1.86 -0.16
CA GLU A 270 -0.32 1.85 0.37
C GLU A 270 0.66 2.17 -0.76
N CYS A 271 1.53 3.16 -0.54
CA CYS A 271 2.39 3.72 -1.59
C CYS A 271 3.70 4.27 -1.01
N CYS A 272 4.67 4.53 -1.89
CA CYS A 272 5.92 5.20 -1.53
C CYS A 272 6.17 6.41 -2.41
N LEU A 273 6.86 7.41 -1.88
CA LEU A 273 7.36 8.54 -2.66
C LEU A 273 8.33 8.03 -3.74
N PHE A 274 8.15 8.53 -4.96
CA PHE A 274 8.96 8.16 -6.14
C PHE A 274 8.95 6.66 -6.47
N GLY A 275 8.00 5.91 -5.93
CA GLY A 275 7.88 4.48 -6.18
C GLY A 275 9.00 3.62 -5.57
N ASN A 276 9.65 4.08 -4.50
CA ASN A 276 10.68 3.29 -3.82
C ASN A 276 10.09 1.99 -3.23
N GLY A 277 10.87 0.94 -3.20
CA GLY A 277 10.45 -0.34 -2.64
C GLY A 277 11.22 -1.54 -3.20
N GLU A 278 10.81 -2.72 -2.78
CA GLU A 278 11.43 -3.98 -3.20
C GLU A 278 11.41 -4.17 -4.73
N ARG A 279 12.45 -4.80 -5.27
CA ARG A 279 12.64 -5.13 -6.69
C ARG A 279 12.57 -3.89 -7.60
N THR A 280 11.42 -3.61 -8.19
CA THR A 280 11.15 -2.47 -9.09
C THR A 280 10.43 -1.32 -8.40
N GLY A 281 10.18 -1.47 -7.10
CA GLY A 281 9.51 -0.48 -6.25
C GLY A 281 8.02 -0.71 -6.07
N ASN A 282 7.41 0.18 -5.31
CA ASN A 282 5.97 0.28 -5.05
C ASN A 282 5.31 1.26 -6.03
N VAL A 283 4.00 1.40 -5.93
CA VAL A 283 3.30 2.49 -6.64
C VAL A 283 3.85 3.85 -6.20
N ASP A 284 4.14 4.71 -7.18
CA ASP A 284 4.59 6.07 -6.93
C ASP A 284 3.43 6.96 -6.47
N ALA A 285 3.48 7.36 -5.20
CA ALA A 285 2.49 8.23 -4.57
C ALA A 285 2.34 9.57 -5.28
N ILE A 286 3.45 10.16 -5.75
CA ILE A 286 3.46 11.47 -6.41
C ILE A 286 2.75 11.36 -7.75
N THR A 287 3.15 10.41 -8.59
CA THR A 287 2.52 10.21 -9.90
C THR A 287 1.02 9.96 -9.75
N LEU A 288 0.63 9.07 -8.84
CA LEU A 288 -0.77 8.72 -8.65
C LEU A 288 -1.61 9.90 -8.14
N ALA A 289 -1.12 10.63 -7.13
CA ALA A 289 -1.82 11.79 -6.58
C ALA A 289 -1.92 12.94 -7.59
N MET A 290 -0.86 13.21 -8.34
CA MET A 290 -0.84 14.27 -9.34
C MET A 290 -1.69 13.94 -10.58
N ASN A 291 -1.84 12.65 -10.93
CA ASN A 291 -2.79 12.21 -11.94
C ASN A 291 -4.23 12.58 -11.52
N MET A 292 -4.61 12.33 -10.26
CA MET A 292 -5.92 12.74 -9.72
C MET A 292 -6.06 14.26 -9.72
N TYR A 293 -5.04 14.97 -9.25
CA TYR A 293 -5.04 16.43 -9.22
C TYR A 293 -5.24 17.05 -10.61
N SER A 294 -4.62 16.50 -11.65
CA SER A 294 -4.76 16.94 -13.03
C SER A 294 -6.19 16.75 -13.59
N HIS A 295 -6.99 15.89 -12.96
CA HIS A 295 -8.40 15.67 -13.26
C HIS A 295 -9.35 16.45 -12.32
N GLY A 296 -8.83 17.36 -11.50
CA GLY A 296 -9.63 18.19 -10.60
C GLY A 296 -10.02 17.52 -9.29
N VAL A 297 -9.39 16.40 -8.94
CA VAL A 297 -9.62 15.69 -7.68
C VAL A 297 -8.47 16.02 -6.72
N ASP A 298 -8.79 16.70 -5.62
CA ASP A 298 -7.80 17.01 -4.58
C ASP A 298 -7.35 15.71 -3.88
N PRO A 299 -6.07 15.33 -4.00
CA PRO A 299 -5.54 14.15 -3.33
C PRO A 299 -5.35 14.35 -1.82
N HIS A 300 -5.49 15.56 -1.31
CA HIS A 300 -5.17 15.94 0.08
C HIS A 300 -3.70 15.71 0.47
N LEU A 301 -2.80 15.67 -0.52
CA LEU A 301 -1.35 15.62 -0.37
C LEU A 301 -0.73 16.85 -1.01
N ASP A 302 0.16 17.52 -0.29
CA ASP A 302 0.80 18.77 -0.77
C ASP A 302 2.21 18.48 -1.30
N PHE A 303 2.33 18.52 -2.63
CA PHE A 303 3.59 18.43 -3.36
C PHE A 303 4.07 19.77 -3.91
N SER A 304 3.55 20.90 -3.42
CA SER A 304 3.88 22.23 -3.93
C SER A 304 5.37 22.59 -3.79
N ASN A 305 6.05 22.00 -2.80
CA ASN A 305 7.51 22.15 -2.63
C ASN A 305 8.27 20.91 -3.06
N MET A 306 8.06 20.45 -4.29
CA MET A 306 8.71 19.26 -4.85
C MET A 306 10.24 19.28 -4.74
N PRO A 307 10.96 20.42 -4.97
CA PRO A 307 12.41 20.44 -4.80
C PRO A 307 12.88 20.02 -3.41
N ALA A 308 12.24 20.49 -2.34
CA ALA A 308 12.60 20.13 -0.97
C ALA A 308 12.29 18.65 -0.66
N ILE A 309 11.22 18.11 -1.25
CA ILE A 309 10.86 16.68 -1.12
C ILE A 309 11.93 15.82 -1.81
N CYS A 310 12.32 16.16 -3.04
CA CYS A 310 13.39 15.47 -3.77
C CYS A 310 14.71 15.52 -3.00
N GLU A 311 15.14 16.71 -2.54
CA GLU A 311 16.38 16.88 -1.76
C GLU A 311 16.40 16.00 -0.51
N THR A 312 15.34 16.03 0.27
CA THR A 312 15.24 15.20 1.49
C THR A 312 15.26 13.72 1.14
N TYR A 313 14.45 13.30 0.17
CA TYR A 313 14.38 11.92 -0.28
C TYR A 313 15.75 11.40 -0.73
N GLU A 314 16.42 12.09 -1.66
CA GLU A 314 17.72 11.67 -2.20
C GLU A 314 18.81 11.60 -1.11
N ARG A 315 18.79 12.55 -0.18
CA ARG A 315 19.79 12.60 0.89
C ARG A 315 19.62 11.46 1.89
N VAL A 316 18.41 11.16 2.33
CA VAL A 316 18.20 10.15 3.39
C VAL A 316 18.10 8.74 2.85
N THR A 317 17.59 8.55 1.64
CA THR A 317 17.50 7.23 1.00
C THR A 317 18.76 6.86 0.19
N ARG A 318 19.53 7.85 -0.21
CA ARG A 318 20.67 7.71 -1.16
C ARG A 318 20.22 7.18 -2.53
N MET A 319 18.94 7.29 -2.82
CA MET A 319 18.36 6.98 -4.12
C MET A 319 18.21 8.27 -4.92
N HIS A 320 18.39 8.20 -6.23
CA HIS A 320 18.25 9.34 -7.12
C HIS A 320 16.84 9.38 -7.73
N VAL A 321 16.21 10.55 -7.74
CA VAL A 321 14.95 10.76 -8.45
C VAL A 321 15.26 10.83 -9.95
N TYR A 322 14.70 9.89 -10.71
CA TYR A 322 14.94 9.80 -12.15
C TYR A 322 14.51 11.08 -12.85
N GLU A 323 15.37 11.61 -13.74
CA GLU A 323 15.20 12.92 -14.36
C GLU A 323 13.90 13.07 -15.18
N ARG A 324 13.28 11.95 -15.55
CA ARG A 324 12.01 11.92 -16.29
C ARG A 324 10.87 11.30 -15.49
N SER A 325 11.00 11.23 -14.16
CA SER A 325 9.89 10.85 -13.29
C SER A 325 8.73 11.81 -13.50
N PRO A 326 7.50 11.35 -13.71
CA PRO A 326 6.36 12.22 -13.87
C PRO A 326 6.26 13.23 -12.73
N TYR A 327 5.97 14.49 -13.07
CA TYR A 327 5.80 15.63 -12.15
C TYR A 327 7.04 16.06 -11.34
N ALA A 328 7.99 15.15 -11.06
CA ALA A 328 9.11 15.41 -10.14
C ALA A 328 10.46 15.51 -10.83
N GLY A 329 10.65 14.85 -11.96
CA GLY A 329 11.95 14.77 -12.63
C GLY A 329 12.43 16.12 -13.16
N SER A 330 13.74 16.38 -13.08
CA SER A 330 14.36 17.66 -13.45
C SER A 330 14.18 18.04 -14.93
N LEU A 331 13.86 17.09 -15.80
CA LEU A 331 13.66 17.31 -17.24
C LEU A 331 12.20 17.36 -17.67
N VAL A 332 11.23 17.14 -16.79
CA VAL A 332 9.81 17.04 -17.19
C VAL A 332 9.22 18.37 -17.64
N PHE A 333 9.78 19.48 -17.19
CA PHE A 333 9.38 20.83 -17.59
C PHE A 333 10.28 21.45 -18.66
N ALA A 334 11.24 20.68 -19.22
CA ALA A 334 12.18 21.14 -20.22
C ALA A 334 11.73 20.75 -21.63
N ALA A 335 11.63 21.72 -22.52
CA ALA A 335 11.41 21.51 -23.95
C ALA A 335 12.69 21.80 -24.72
N PHE A 336 13.18 20.83 -25.49
CA PHE A 336 14.44 20.93 -26.26
C PHE A 336 14.20 21.23 -27.74
N SER A 337 12.99 20.97 -28.27
CA SER A 337 12.62 21.31 -29.65
C SER A 337 12.15 22.74 -29.75
N GLY A 338 12.70 23.51 -30.70
CA GLY A 338 12.33 24.92 -30.91
C GLY A 338 10.84 25.14 -31.22
N SER A 339 10.21 24.23 -31.96
CA SER A 339 8.77 24.26 -32.20
C SER A 339 7.94 24.03 -30.94
N HIS A 340 8.40 23.15 -30.04
CA HIS A 340 7.73 22.94 -28.76
C HIS A 340 7.93 24.11 -27.81
N GLN A 341 9.11 24.71 -27.77
CA GLN A 341 9.38 25.92 -26.98
C GLN A 341 8.47 27.09 -27.40
N ASP A 342 8.32 27.33 -28.73
CA ASP A 342 7.42 28.36 -29.26
C ASP A 342 5.95 28.09 -28.93
N ALA A 343 5.53 26.80 -29.04
CA ALA A 343 4.16 26.41 -28.71
C ALA A 343 3.86 26.58 -27.21
N ILE A 344 4.78 26.19 -26.33
CA ILE A 344 4.66 26.37 -24.88
C ILE A 344 4.59 27.87 -24.53
N ALA A 345 5.50 28.70 -25.10
CA ALA A 345 5.51 30.12 -24.84
C ALA A 345 4.18 30.79 -25.24
N LYS A 346 3.55 30.33 -26.32
CA LYS A 346 2.22 30.81 -26.75
C LYS A 346 1.08 30.25 -25.88
N ALA A 347 1.17 29.01 -25.45
CA ALA A 347 0.12 28.32 -24.64
C ALA A 347 0.06 28.82 -23.20
N VAL A 348 1.20 29.14 -22.58
CA VAL A 348 1.27 29.61 -21.18
C VAL A 348 0.40 30.83 -20.90
N SER A 349 0.12 31.65 -21.94
CA SER A 349 -0.81 32.78 -21.81
C SER A 349 -2.28 32.35 -21.62
N TYR A 350 -2.62 31.09 -21.89
CA TYR A 350 -3.98 30.54 -21.82
C TYR A 350 -4.16 29.51 -20.70
N THR A 351 -3.09 28.97 -20.20
CA THR A 351 -3.13 27.95 -19.15
C THR A 351 -2.43 28.49 -17.91
N HIS A 352 -3.10 28.45 -16.79
CA HIS A 352 -2.49 28.74 -15.47
C HIS A 352 -1.70 27.52 -14.97
N LEU A 353 -0.81 26.99 -15.81
CA LEU A 353 0.12 25.90 -15.44
C LEU A 353 1.34 26.49 -14.75
#